data_1b8eb1263b0f1aa45e1b7f3ea79e51f7
#
_entry.id   1b8eb1263b0f1aa45e1b7f3ea79e51f7
#
_cell.length_a   1.000
_cell.length_b   1.000
_cell.length_c   1.000
_cell.angle_alpha   90.00
_cell.angle_beta   90.00
_cell.angle_gamma   90.00
#
_symmetry.space_group_name_H-M   'P 1'
#
loop_
_entity.id
_entity.type
_entity.pdbx_description
1 polymer ?
#
loop_
_entity_poly.entity_id
_entity_poly.type
_entity_poly.pdbx_seq_one_letter_code
_entity_poly.pdbx_strand_id
1 'polypeptide(L)'
;FESCLLLFLDSIKKNNIKKSSYYLEKLSKFKDFGTLELVVYESLKNYLYVFENKKISGNINSFPNLNLINRSFQNCYLEKKDTDVYFVNLINNTDIDYSRYKFFYVNYLISQNKFDEIKEIVNEIDTLSSTLLVLQLKNWVDNTKLEKITEIFSCKNESDILSEFFFIIANLYSSQEQYENSNLFLNIANFLNPKF
;
A
#
# COMPACT_ATOMS: atom_id res chain seq x y z
N PHE A 1 -17.01 5.51 -13.55
CA PHE A 1 -15.99 4.79 -12.80
C PHE A 1 -15.73 5.47 -11.47
N GLU A 2 -15.27 6.73 -11.46
CA GLU A 2 -14.84 7.50 -10.27
C GLU A 2 -15.88 7.54 -9.16
N SER A 3 -17.14 7.86 -9.47
CA SER A 3 -18.20 7.92 -8.44
C SER A 3 -18.41 6.58 -7.74
N CYS A 4 -18.37 5.46 -8.47
CA CYS A 4 -18.46 4.13 -7.87
C CYS A 4 -17.21 3.78 -7.06
N LEU A 5 -16.02 4.21 -7.52
CA LEU A 5 -14.77 4.06 -6.80
C LEU A 5 -14.81 4.80 -5.45
N LEU A 6 -15.22 6.07 -5.43
CA LEU A 6 -15.32 6.86 -4.20
C LEU A 6 -16.32 6.26 -3.21
N LEU A 7 -17.47 5.75 -3.69
CA LEU A 7 -18.45 5.08 -2.84
C LEU A 7 -17.95 3.74 -2.29
N PHE A 8 -17.15 3.00 -3.07
CA PHE A 8 -16.46 1.81 -2.60
C PHE A 8 -15.50 2.16 -1.45
N LEU A 9 -14.64 3.17 -1.64
CA LEU A 9 -13.64 3.59 -0.66
C LEU A 9 -14.27 4.16 0.63
N ASP A 10 -15.33 4.95 0.50
CA ASP A 10 -16.11 5.42 1.66
C ASP A 10 -16.69 4.24 2.46
N SER A 11 -17.14 3.19 1.77
CA SER A 11 -17.65 1.99 2.43
C SER A 11 -16.56 1.22 3.16
N ILE A 12 -15.35 1.11 2.58
CA ILE A 12 -14.17 0.51 3.26
C ILE A 12 -13.84 1.32 4.52
N LYS A 13 -13.72 2.65 4.40
CA LYS A 13 -13.41 3.54 5.52
C LYS A 13 -14.43 3.44 6.67
N LYS A 14 -15.67 3.09 6.35
CA LYS A 14 -16.76 2.85 7.31
C LYS A 14 -16.87 1.39 7.76
N ASN A 15 -15.91 0.54 7.41
CA ASN A 15 -15.92 -0.91 7.70
C ASN A 15 -17.20 -1.63 7.23
N ASN A 16 -17.80 -1.16 6.13
CA ASN A 16 -19.02 -1.75 5.56
C ASN A 16 -18.70 -2.64 4.36
N ILE A 17 -18.19 -3.84 4.62
CA ILE A 17 -17.74 -4.80 3.58
C ILE A 17 -18.87 -5.15 2.59
N LYS A 18 -20.12 -5.34 3.06
CA LYS A 18 -21.25 -5.65 2.16
C LYS A 18 -21.49 -4.54 1.15
N LYS A 19 -21.38 -3.29 1.58
CA LYS A 19 -21.55 -2.13 0.70
C LYS A 19 -20.35 -1.98 -0.24
N SER A 20 -19.14 -2.31 0.22
CA SER A 20 -17.96 -2.34 -0.63
C SER A 20 -18.08 -3.38 -1.74
N SER A 21 -18.52 -4.61 -1.43
CA SER A 21 -18.79 -5.67 -2.43
C SER A 21 -19.79 -5.23 -3.47
N TYR A 22 -20.88 -4.56 -3.07
CA TYR A 22 -21.87 -4.02 -3.99
C TYR A 22 -21.30 -2.97 -4.96
N TYR A 23 -20.47 -2.03 -4.46
CA TYR A 23 -19.88 -1.03 -5.34
C TYR A 23 -18.78 -1.61 -6.24
N LEU A 24 -18.02 -2.60 -5.75
CA LEU A 24 -17.05 -3.30 -6.57
C LEU A 24 -17.74 -4.06 -7.74
N GLU A 25 -18.89 -4.69 -7.48
CA GLU A 25 -19.69 -5.31 -8.54
C GLU A 25 -20.18 -4.27 -9.57
N LYS A 26 -20.55 -3.06 -9.11
CA LYS A 26 -20.88 -1.98 -10.03
C LYS A 26 -19.69 -1.54 -10.87
N LEU A 27 -18.49 -1.44 -10.27
CA LEU A 27 -17.25 -1.15 -11.00
C LEU A 27 -16.99 -2.17 -12.11
N SER A 28 -17.25 -3.45 -11.88
CA SER A 28 -17.06 -4.51 -12.90
C SER A 28 -17.90 -4.37 -14.16
N LYS A 29 -18.97 -3.56 -14.12
CA LYS A 29 -19.88 -3.34 -15.25
C LYS A 29 -19.42 -2.25 -16.22
N PHE A 30 -18.38 -1.51 -15.87
CA PHE A 30 -17.76 -0.59 -16.81
C PHE A 30 -16.99 -1.38 -17.86
N LYS A 31 -17.37 -1.23 -19.15
CA LYS A 31 -16.82 -2.05 -20.24
C LYS A 31 -15.52 -1.51 -20.82
N ASP A 32 -15.27 -0.23 -20.65
CA ASP A 32 -14.12 0.47 -21.23
C ASP A 32 -13.14 0.89 -20.13
N PHE A 33 -12.52 -0.11 -19.50
CA PHE A 33 -11.39 0.17 -18.62
C PHE A 33 -10.17 0.57 -19.45
N GLY A 34 -9.57 1.70 -19.14
CA GLY A 34 -8.17 1.95 -19.49
C GLY A 34 -7.25 0.96 -18.77
N THR A 35 -5.99 0.91 -19.15
CA THR A 35 -5.04 -0.06 -18.59
C THR A 35 -4.91 0.08 -17.06
N LEU A 36 -4.79 1.32 -16.56
CA LEU A 36 -4.62 1.56 -15.12
C LEU A 36 -5.94 1.41 -14.33
N GLU A 37 -7.09 1.73 -14.92
CA GLU A 37 -8.40 1.47 -14.31
C GLU A 37 -8.64 -0.04 -14.13
N LEU A 38 -8.18 -0.86 -15.07
CA LEU A 38 -8.22 -2.32 -14.93
C LEU A 38 -7.32 -2.78 -13.77
N VAL A 39 -6.12 -2.24 -13.65
CA VAL A 39 -5.21 -2.49 -12.52
C VAL A 39 -5.85 -2.12 -11.19
N VAL A 40 -6.49 -0.95 -11.12
CA VAL A 40 -7.24 -0.51 -9.93
C VAL A 40 -8.34 -1.50 -9.60
N TYR A 41 -9.17 -1.88 -10.57
CA TYR A 41 -10.27 -2.83 -10.33
C TYR A 41 -9.78 -4.20 -9.84
N GLU A 42 -8.78 -4.79 -10.52
CA GLU A 42 -8.21 -6.09 -10.11
C GLU A 42 -7.59 -6.04 -8.71
N SER A 43 -6.88 -4.95 -8.40
CA SER A 43 -6.28 -4.75 -7.08
C SER A 43 -7.33 -4.63 -5.98
N LEU A 44 -8.35 -3.82 -6.19
CA LEU A 44 -9.45 -3.65 -5.23
C LEU A 44 -10.21 -4.95 -5.00
N LYS A 45 -10.43 -5.74 -6.06
CA LYS A 45 -11.03 -7.07 -5.96
C LYS A 45 -10.19 -8.01 -5.08
N ASN A 46 -8.87 -7.99 -5.28
CA ASN A 46 -7.95 -8.79 -4.48
C ASN A 46 -7.91 -8.33 -3.02
N TYR A 47 -7.79 -7.03 -2.74
CA TYR A 47 -7.80 -6.51 -1.39
C TYR A 47 -9.12 -6.77 -0.67
N LEU A 48 -10.26 -6.54 -1.33
CA LEU A 48 -11.56 -6.83 -0.73
C LEU A 48 -11.70 -8.31 -0.38
N TYR A 49 -11.24 -9.21 -1.26
CA TYR A 49 -11.22 -10.65 -0.96
C TYR A 49 -10.40 -10.96 0.30
N VAL A 50 -9.22 -10.34 0.45
CA VAL A 50 -8.35 -10.51 1.63
C VAL A 50 -9.03 -9.98 2.90
N PHE A 51 -9.64 -8.79 2.82
CA PHE A 51 -10.28 -8.14 3.95
C PHE A 51 -11.52 -8.93 4.43
N GLU A 52 -12.28 -9.49 3.50
CA GLU A 52 -13.49 -10.26 3.80
C GLU A 52 -13.17 -11.69 4.26
N ASN A 53 -12.34 -12.40 3.51
CA ASN A 53 -12.13 -13.84 3.72
C ASN A 53 -10.94 -14.17 4.62
N LYS A 54 -10.12 -13.19 4.98
CA LYS A 54 -8.89 -13.37 5.77
C LYS A 54 -7.95 -14.41 5.15
N LYS A 55 -7.88 -14.44 3.82
CA LYS A 55 -7.03 -15.34 3.04
C LYS A 55 -6.27 -14.55 1.98
N ILE A 56 -5.08 -15.03 1.62
CA ILE A 56 -4.28 -14.46 0.52
C ILE A 56 -5.07 -14.56 -0.79
N SER A 57 -5.10 -13.47 -1.55
CA SER A 57 -5.73 -13.42 -2.88
C SER A 57 -4.80 -13.92 -4.00
N GLY A 58 -5.33 -14.02 -5.22
CA GLY A 58 -4.55 -14.26 -6.44
C GLY A 58 -3.62 -13.10 -6.81
N ASN A 59 -2.94 -13.26 -7.94
CA ASN A 59 -2.11 -12.21 -8.54
C ASN A 59 -2.93 -11.26 -9.41
N ILE A 60 -2.40 -10.05 -9.61
CA ILE A 60 -2.89 -9.08 -10.59
C ILE A 60 -2.24 -9.45 -11.93
N ASN A 61 -3.05 -9.73 -12.93
CA ASN A 61 -2.55 -10.13 -14.25
C ASN A 61 -2.22 -8.91 -15.12
N SER A 62 -2.98 -7.83 -14.99
CA SER A 62 -2.82 -6.59 -15.76
C SER A 62 -1.52 -5.84 -15.44
N PHE A 63 -0.96 -6.01 -14.22
CA PHE A 63 0.27 -5.36 -13.81
C PHE A 63 1.09 -6.21 -12.81
N PRO A 64 1.88 -7.20 -13.30
CA PRO A 64 2.60 -8.16 -12.45
C PRO A 64 3.56 -7.53 -11.44
N ASN A 65 4.12 -6.34 -11.73
CA ASN A 65 5.06 -5.64 -10.84
C ASN A 65 4.44 -5.24 -9.50
N LEU A 66 3.11 -5.10 -9.41
CA LEU A 66 2.42 -4.86 -8.15
C LEU A 66 2.28 -6.11 -7.28
N ASN A 67 2.50 -7.30 -7.82
CA ASN A 67 2.23 -8.53 -7.07
C ASN A 67 3.12 -8.68 -5.84
N LEU A 68 4.40 -8.28 -5.92
CA LEU A 68 5.30 -8.35 -4.78
C LEU A 68 4.87 -7.40 -3.66
N ILE A 69 4.50 -6.17 -4.01
CA ILE A 69 3.97 -5.17 -3.08
C ILE A 69 2.67 -5.68 -2.42
N ASN A 70 1.71 -6.09 -3.25
CA ASN A 70 0.42 -6.58 -2.76
C ASN A 70 0.60 -7.79 -1.84
N ARG A 71 1.53 -8.70 -2.18
CA ARG A 71 1.81 -9.88 -1.39
C ARG A 71 2.41 -9.52 -0.03
N SER A 72 3.32 -8.54 0.02
CA SER A 72 3.90 -8.03 1.26
C SER A 72 2.81 -7.48 2.19
N PHE A 73 1.93 -6.62 1.68
CA PHE A 73 0.84 -6.05 2.48
C PHE A 73 -0.23 -7.06 2.86
N GLN A 74 -0.58 -8.01 1.99
CA GLN A 74 -1.54 -9.08 2.32
C GLN A 74 -1.01 -9.97 3.46
N ASN A 75 0.28 -10.35 3.41
CA ASN A 75 0.90 -11.14 4.48
C ASN A 75 0.96 -10.34 5.78
N CYS A 76 1.32 -9.06 5.73
CA CYS A 76 1.34 -8.16 6.87
C CYS A 76 -0.06 -8.01 7.50
N TYR A 77 -1.09 -7.75 6.69
CA TYR A 77 -2.47 -7.64 7.15
C TYR A 77 -2.97 -8.91 7.84
N LEU A 78 -2.59 -10.08 7.31
CA LEU A 78 -2.99 -11.39 7.81
C LEU A 78 -2.06 -11.95 8.90
N GLU A 79 -1.04 -11.20 9.32
CA GLU A 79 -0.03 -11.60 10.31
C GLU A 79 0.61 -12.96 9.97
N LYS A 80 0.93 -13.17 8.69
CA LYS A 80 1.55 -14.42 8.24
C LYS A 80 3.01 -14.49 8.67
N LYS A 81 3.49 -15.69 8.97
CA LYS A 81 4.89 -15.94 9.38
C LYS A 81 5.91 -15.53 8.30
N ASP A 82 5.50 -15.58 7.04
CA ASP A 82 6.36 -15.27 5.90
C ASP A 82 6.42 -13.77 5.57
N THR A 83 5.80 -12.90 6.37
CA THR A 83 5.76 -11.44 6.11
C THR A 83 7.16 -10.85 5.95
N ASP A 84 8.12 -11.24 6.80
CA ASP A 84 9.52 -10.80 6.70
C ASP A 84 10.11 -11.16 5.33
N VAL A 85 9.93 -12.38 4.87
CA VAL A 85 10.46 -12.87 3.58
C VAL A 85 9.96 -12.00 2.42
N TYR A 86 8.68 -11.64 2.44
CA TYR A 86 8.11 -10.79 1.37
C TYR A 86 8.65 -9.37 1.40
N PHE A 87 8.77 -8.74 2.57
CA PHE A 87 9.36 -7.41 2.67
C PHE A 87 10.84 -7.40 2.32
N VAL A 88 11.62 -8.37 2.80
CA VAL A 88 13.04 -8.49 2.47
C VAL A 88 13.24 -8.67 0.96
N ASN A 89 12.46 -9.55 0.32
CA ASN A 89 12.52 -9.72 -1.14
C ASN A 89 12.13 -8.43 -1.90
N LEU A 90 11.20 -7.65 -1.37
CA LEU A 90 10.77 -6.38 -1.95
C LEU A 90 11.87 -5.34 -1.88
N ILE A 91 12.44 -5.08 -0.70
CA ILE A 91 13.46 -4.03 -0.50
C ILE A 91 14.82 -4.37 -1.12
N ASN A 92 15.13 -5.65 -1.31
CA ASN A 92 16.37 -6.13 -1.92
C ASN A 92 16.24 -6.36 -3.43
N ASN A 93 15.12 -6.00 -4.04
CA ASN A 93 14.96 -6.11 -5.48
C ASN A 93 15.92 -5.14 -6.20
N THR A 94 16.67 -5.64 -7.18
CA THR A 94 17.68 -4.86 -7.92
C THR A 94 17.15 -4.25 -9.20
N ASP A 95 16.01 -4.73 -9.69
CA ASP A 95 15.44 -4.29 -10.97
C ASP A 95 14.61 -3.02 -10.83
N ILE A 96 14.02 -2.81 -9.65
CA ILE A 96 13.16 -1.67 -9.34
C ILE A 96 13.53 -1.14 -7.95
N ASP A 97 13.60 0.18 -7.79
CA ASP A 97 13.82 0.81 -6.48
C ASP A 97 12.55 0.72 -5.63
N TYR A 98 12.60 -0.16 -4.66
CA TYR A 98 11.57 -0.32 -3.62
C TYR A 98 12.04 0.19 -2.24
N SER A 99 13.03 1.07 -2.18
CA SER A 99 13.58 1.62 -0.92
C SER A 99 12.51 2.24 0.00
N ARG A 100 11.46 2.84 -0.60
CA ARG A 100 10.29 3.34 0.12
C ARG A 100 9.68 2.30 1.07
N TYR A 101 9.72 1.01 0.69
CA TYR A 101 9.10 -0.08 1.48
C TYR A 101 9.88 -0.43 2.75
N LYS A 102 11.09 0.11 2.95
CA LYS A 102 11.78 0.08 4.26
C LYS A 102 10.91 0.68 5.36
N PHE A 103 10.14 1.75 5.06
CA PHE A 103 9.20 2.34 6.02
C PHE A 103 8.12 1.35 6.49
N PHE A 104 7.50 0.65 5.57
CA PHE A 104 6.42 -0.31 5.88
C PHE A 104 6.96 -1.57 6.57
N TYR A 105 8.16 -2.00 6.19
CA TYR A 105 8.81 -3.13 6.85
C TYR A 105 9.19 -2.79 8.29
N VAL A 106 9.77 -1.63 8.53
CA VAL A 106 10.06 -1.17 9.90
C VAL A 106 8.77 -1.02 10.73
N ASN A 107 7.69 -0.50 10.15
CA ASN A 107 6.39 -0.45 10.82
C ASN A 107 5.92 -1.86 11.26
N TYR A 108 6.05 -2.85 10.38
CA TYR A 108 5.76 -4.25 10.73
C TYR A 108 6.70 -4.77 11.83
N LEU A 109 8.01 -4.55 11.74
CA LEU A 109 8.98 -4.99 12.74
C LEU A 109 8.71 -4.40 14.13
N ILE A 110 8.29 -3.13 14.21
CA ILE A 110 7.84 -2.50 15.47
C ILE A 110 6.69 -3.32 16.07
N SER A 111 5.69 -3.70 15.26
CA SER A 111 4.55 -4.50 15.72
C SER A 111 4.94 -5.89 16.23
N GLN A 112 6.11 -6.40 15.80
CA GLN A 112 6.68 -7.68 16.21
C GLN A 112 7.73 -7.55 17.34
N ASN A 113 8.02 -6.33 17.83
CA ASN A 113 9.06 -6.00 18.81
C ASN A 113 10.48 -6.41 18.37
N LYS A 114 10.79 -6.37 17.08
CA LYS A 114 12.06 -6.77 16.48
C LYS A 114 13.00 -5.56 16.32
N PHE A 115 13.42 -4.96 17.43
CA PHE A 115 14.13 -3.68 17.44
C PHE A 115 15.57 -3.73 16.90
N ASP A 116 16.24 -4.87 16.97
CA ASP A 116 17.60 -5.02 16.44
C ASP A 116 17.57 -5.03 14.90
N GLU A 117 16.63 -5.74 14.29
CA GLU A 117 16.43 -5.75 12.84
C GLU A 117 16.09 -4.34 12.30
N ILE A 118 15.34 -3.54 13.06
CA ILE A 118 15.04 -2.14 12.70
C ILE A 118 16.32 -1.30 12.58
N LYS A 119 17.24 -1.43 13.53
CA LYS A 119 18.52 -0.69 13.51
C LYS A 119 19.37 -1.07 12.31
N GLU A 120 19.43 -2.35 11.96
CA GLU A 120 20.14 -2.84 10.78
C GLU A 120 19.61 -2.18 9.50
N ILE A 121 18.29 -2.24 9.26
CA ILE A 121 17.66 -1.63 8.08
C ILE A 121 17.91 -0.12 8.01
N VAL A 122 17.81 0.56 9.14
CA VAL A 122 17.93 2.03 9.19
C VAL A 122 19.38 2.49 8.99
N ASN A 123 20.36 1.71 9.45
CA ASN A 123 21.77 2.00 9.22
C ASN A 123 22.17 1.91 7.74
N GLU A 124 21.48 1.09 6.95
CA GLU A 124 21.70 0.95 5.51
C GLU A 124 21.02 2.06 4.66
N ILE A 125 20.30 2.99 5.29
CA ILE A 125 19.64 4.10 4.58
C ILE A 125 20.69 5.13 4.15
N ASP A 126 20.85 5.26 2.83
CA ASP A 126 21.64 6.35 2.25
C ASP A 126 20.87 7.66 2.33
N THR A 127 21.43 8.63 3.05
CA THR A 127 20.80 9.93 3.29
C THR A 127 20.83 10.87 2.07
N LEU A 128 21.64 10.56 1.06
CA LEU A 128 21.77 11.40 -0.14
C LEU A 128 20.79 11.04 -1.24
N SER A 129 20.43 9.76 -1.34
CA SER A 129 19.57 9.24 -2.44
C SER A 129 18.17 8.82 -2.01
N SER A 130 17.89 8.76 -0.69
CA SER A 130 16.61 8.26 -0.19
C SER A 130 15.47 9.26 -0.29
N THR A 131 14.24 8.75 -0.43
CA THR A 131 13.02 9.57 -0.42
C THR A 131 12.76 10.21 0.94
N LEU A 132 11.97 11.29 0.97
CA LEU A 132 11.64 12.02 2.20
C LEU A 132 11.05 11.11 3.29
N LEU A 133 10.18 10.17 2.93
CA LEU A 133 9.59 9.23 3.87
C LEU A 133 10.66 8.35 4.55
N VAL A 134 11.64 7.87 3.78
CA VAL A 134 12.72 7.00 4.27
C VAL A 134 13.71 7.79 5.13
N LEU A 135 13.99 9.05 4.77
CA LEU A 135 14.79 9.95 5.60
C LEU A 135 14.10 10.27 6.94
N GLN A 136 12.80 10.47 6.90
CA GLN A 136 12.00 10.72 8.09
C GLN A 136 11.92 9.49 8.99
N LEU A 137 11.80 8.29 8.40
CA LEU A 137 11.91 7.02 9.13
C LEU A 137 13.23 6.95 9.91
N LYS A 138 14.37 7.20 9.22
CA LYS A 138 15.69 7.21 9.87
C LYS A 138 15.73 8.18 11.04
N ASN A 139 15.28 9.41 10.84
CA ASN A 139 15.25 10.42 11.89
C ASN A 139 14.40 9.99 13.10
N TRP A 140 13.27 9.33 12.90
CA TRP A 140 12.42 8.86 14.01
C TRP A 140 13.07 7.70 14.77
N VAL A 141 13.69 6.76 14.08
CA VAL A 141 14.38 5.63 14.72
C VAL A 141 15.60 6.14 15.51
N ASP A 142 16.44 6.99 14.92
CA ASP A 142 17.62 7.55 15.57
C ASP A 142 17.27 8.37 16.82
N ASN A 143 16.08 9.00 16.84
CA ASN A 143 15.57 9.76 18.00
C ASN A 143 14.59 8.96 18.89
N THR A 144 14.49 7.65 18.73
CA THR A 144 13.63 6.76 19.52
C THR A 144 12.13 7.12 19.51
N LYS A 145 11.64 7.72 18.39
CA LYS A 145 10.25 8.14 18.20
C LYS A 145 9.45 7.11 17.37
N LEU A 146 9.53 5.85 17.76
CA LEU A 146 8.92 4.74 17.01
C LEU A 146 7.39 4.85 16.94
N GLU A 147 6.76 5.50 17.91
CA GLU A 147 5.32 5.77 17.92
C GLU A 147 4.86 6.59 16.69
N LYS A 148 5.71 7.50 16.20
CA LYS A 148 5.41 8.28 15.00
C LYS A 148 5.24 7.43 13.75
N ILE A 149 5.98 6.34 13.65
CA ILE A 149 5.89 5.40 12.53
C ILE A 149 4.55 4.67 12.56
N THR A 150 4.15 4.19 13.74
CA THR A 150 2.89 3.44 13.91
C THR A 150 1.64 4.32 13.90
N GLU A 151 1.77 5.61 14.22
CA GLU A 151 0.67 6.59 14.09
C GLU A 151 0.30 6.88 12.63
N ILE A 152 1.27 6.76 11.69
CA ILE A 152 1.07 7.12 10.28
C ILE A 152 0.47 5.97 9.49
N PHE A 153 0.88 4.73 9.76
CA PHE A 153 0.48 3.57 8.98
C PHE A 153 0.31 2.34 9.85
N SER A 154 -0.65 1.50 9.48
CA SER A 154 -0.80 0.15 10.05
C SER A 154 -1.21 -0.83 8.96
N CYS A 155 -0.47 -1.93 8.82
CA CYS A 155 -0.89 -3.03 7.94
C CYS A 155 -2.24 -3.64 8.32
N LYS A 156 -2.75 -3.40 9.53
CA LYS A 156 -4.05 -3.92 9.98
C LYS A 156 -5.22 -3.01 9.62
N ASN A 157 -4.93 -1.84 9.06
CA ASN A 157 -5.94 -0.87 8.63
C ASN A 157 -6.10 -0.95 7.12
N GLU A 158 -7.28 -1.33 6.65
CA GLU A 158 -7.60 -1.45 5.24
C GLU A 158 -7.42 -0.12 4.48
N SER A 159 -7.77 1.00 5.11
CA SER A 159 -7.63 2.33 4.50
C SER A 159 -6.16 2.72 4.32
N ASP A 160 -5.29 2.36 5.27
CA ASP A 160 -3.85 2.66 5.17
C ASP A 160 -3.21 1.88 4.02
N ILE A 161 -3.53 0.59 3.88
CA ILE A 161 -3.05 -0.25 2.77
C ILE A 161 -3.52 0.31 1.43
N LEU A 162 -4.81 0.65 1.31
CA LEU A 162 -5.35 1.21 0.08
C LEU A 162 -4.82 2.62 -0.20
N SER A 163 -4.48 3.41 0.82
CA SER A 163 -3.81 4.70 0.63
C SER A 163 -2.47 4.55 -0.08
N GLU A 164 -1.61 3.63 0.36
CA GLU A 164 -0.34 3.35 -0.33
C GLU A 164 -0.58 2.82 -1.74
N PHE A 165 -1.53 1.93 -1.93
CA PHE A 165 -1.89 1.44 -3.27
C PHE A 165 -2.26 2.60 -4.21
N PHE A 166 -3.12 3.54 -3.78
CA PHE A 166 -3.51 4.67 -4.61
C PHE A 166 -2.38 5.69 -4.80
N PHE A 167 -1.46 5.82 -3.86
CA PHE A 167 -0.24 6.58 -4.06
C PHE A 167 0.61 6.00 -5.20
N ILE A 168 0.74 4.67 -5.29
CA ILE A 168 1.43 4.01 -6.42
C ILE A 168 0.71 4.29 -7.73
N ILE A 169 -0.61 4.16 -7.78
CA ILE A 169 -1.40 4.46 -8.99
C ILE A 169 -1.22 5.91 -9.43
N ALA A 170 -1.21 6.86 -8.49
CA ALA A 170 -0.93 8.26 -8.78
C ALA A 170 0.45 8.46 -9.43
N ASN A 171 1.48 7.80 -8.91
CA ASN A 171 2.82 7.86 -9.49
C ASN A 171 2.88 7.24 -10.89
N LEU A 172 2.15 6.15 -11.13
CA LEU A 172 2.06 5.55 -12.47
C LEU A 172 1.40 6.50 -13.48
N TYR A 173 0.35 7.22 -13.09
CA TYR A 173 -0.24 8.27 -13.94
C TYR A 173 0.71 9.45 -14.14
N SER A 174 1.42 9.87 -13.08
CA SER A 174 2.41 10.96 -13.18
C SER A 174 3.55 10.60 -14.14
N SER A 175 4.04 9.37 -14.14
CA SER A 175 5.09 8.90 -15.05
C SER A 175 4.64 8.86 -16.53
N GLN A 176 3.33 8.87 -16.76
CA GLN A 176 2.72 8.95 -18.09
C GLN A 176 2.27 10.39 -18.45
N GLU A 177 2.68 11.39 -17.66
CA GLU A 177 2.31 12.80 -17.82
C GLU A 177 0.79 13.07 -17.69
N GLN A 178 0.04 12.13 -17.11
CA GLN A 178 -1.40 12.24 -16.87
C GLN A 178 -1.68 12.88 -15.49
N TYR A 179 -1.33 14.16 -15.35
CA TYR A 179 -1.31 14.86 -14.06
C TYR A 179 -2.69 15.02 -13.41
N GLU A 180 -3.75 15.15 -14.19
CA GLU A 180 -5.12 15.25 -13.67
C GLU A 180 -5.52 13.93 -12.94
N ASN A 181 -5.27 12.79 -13.59
CA ASN A 181 -5.49 11.48 -13.00
C ASN A 181 -4.57 11.25 -11.79
N SER A 182 -3.30 11.62 -11.90
CA SER A 182 -2.36 11.56 -10.77
C SER A 182 -2.89 12.34 -9.56
N ASN A 183 -3.35 13.57 -9.75
CA ASN A 183 -3.93 14.38 -8.67
C ASN A 183 -5.20 13.77 -8.09
N LEU A 184 -6.07 13.18 -8.91
CA LEU A 184 -7.25 12.47 -8.43
C LEU A 184 -6.85 11.35 -7.47
N PHE A 185 -5.91 10.49 -7.86
CA PHE A 185 -5.49 9.35 -7.05
C PHE A 185 -4.66 9.74 -5.83
N LEU A 186 -3.89 10.85 -5.87
CA LEU A 186 -3.28 11.44 -4.67
C LEU A 186 -4.33 11.93 -3.66
N ASN A 187 -5.38 12.59 -4.13
CA ASN A 187 -6.48 13.02 -3.27
C ASN A 187 -7.22 11.82 -2.65
N ILE A 188 -7.38 10.74 -3.41
CA ILE A 188 -7.95 9.48 -2.89
C ILE A 188 -7.04 8.88 -1.81
N ALA A 189 -5.72 8.83 -2.04
CA ALA A 189 -4.77 8.34 -1.05
C ALA A 189 -4.85 9.17 0.24
N ASN A 190 -4.85 10.49 0.14
CA ASN A 190 -5.01 11.41 1.28
C ASN A 190 -6.38 11.28 1.97
N PHE A 191 -7.46 11.05 1.22
CA PHE A 191 -8.78 10.77 1.81
C PHE A 191 -8.78 9.51 2.67
N LEU A 192 -8.08 8.46 2.23
CA LEU A 192 -8.00 7.19 2.95
C LEU A 192 -7.10 7.31 4.19
N ASN A 193 -5.95 7.94 4.06
CA ASN A 193 -5.03 8.20 5.17
C ASN A 193 -4.43 9.62 5.09
N PRO A 194 -5.00 10.61 5.79
CA PRO A 194 -4.53 11.99 5.75
C PRO A 194 -3.21 12.24 6.50
N LYS A 195 -2.66 11.22 7.16
CA LYS A 195 -1.38 11.31 7.88
C LYS A 195 -0.18 10.86 7.06
N PHE A 196 -0.46 10.28 5.91
CA PHE A 196 0.53 9.56 5.10
C PHE A 196 1.11 10.39 3.94
#